data_1760144eb161e7827aabd32bbe9f87b5
#
_entry.id   1760144eb161e7827aabd32bbe9f87b5
#
_cell.length_a   1.000
_cell.length_b   1.000
_cell.length_c   1.000
_cell.angle_alpha   90.00
_cell.angle_beta   90.00
_cell.angle_gamma   90.00
#
_symmetry.space_group_name_H-M   'P 1'
#
loop_
_entity.id
_entity.type
_entity.pdbx_description
1 polymer ?
#
loop_
_entity_poly.entity_id
_entity_poly.type
_entity_poly.pdbx_seq_one_letter_code
_entity_poly.pdbx_strand_id
1 'polypeptide(L)'
;MAKLLYTIGEVAESLGEAPSAVRYWSNYFDRFIKPARNAKGNRLFHPEDIDTLKQVQFLVKKQGLTLEGASARLAEDHRSVESRVKALESLKSIRAQLVEVRKAL
;
A
#
# COMPACT_ATOMS: atom_id res chain seq x y z
N MET A 1 9.13 -13.86 -14.37
CA MET A 1 7.98 -13.87 -13.45
C MET A 1 8.21 -12.93 -12.28
N ALA A 2 7.21 -12.20 -11.88
CA ALA A 2 7.32 -11.33 -10.72
C ALA A 2 7.41 -12.16 -9.45
N LYS A 3 8.30 -11.77 -8.53
CA LYS A 3 8.36 -12.36 -7.22
C LYS A 3 7.12 -11.98 -6.41
N LEU A 4 6.63 -12.89 -5.60
CA LEU A 4 5.52 -12.62 -4.68
C LEU A 4 6.01 -12.01 -3.36
N LEU A 5 7.23 -12.35 -2.93
CA LEU A 5 7.82 -11.88 -1.68
C LEU A 5 9.27 -11.45 -1.90
N TYR A 6 9.67 -10.41 -1.18
CA TYR A 6 11.00 -9.81 -1.29
C TYR A 6 11.65 -9.71 0.08
N THR A 7 12.96 -9.95 0.14
CA THR A 7 13.73 -9.78 1.36
C THR A 7 13.94 -8.29 1.65
N ILE A 8 14.30 -7.97 2.90
CA ILE A 8 14.60 -6.59 3.30
C ILE A 8 15.76 -6.00 2.48
N GLY A 9 16.78 -6.83 2.17
CA GLY A 9 17.90 -6.41 1.33
C GLY A 9 17.47 -6.06 -0.08
N GLU A 10 16.61 -6.87 -0.69
CA GLU A 10 16.07 -6.61 -2.02
C GLU A 10 15.24 -5.34 -2.06
N VAL A 11 14.41 -5.12 -1.04
CA VAL A 11 13.59 -3.90 -0.92
C VAL A 11 14.49 -2.67 -0.75
N ALA A 12 15.48 -2.75 0.12
CA ALA A 12 16.44 -1.66 0.36
C ALA A 12 17.17 -1.28 -0.92
N GLU A 13 17.63 -2.26 -1.68
CA GLU A 13 18.30 -2.04 -2.97
C GLU A 13 17.35 -1.37 -3.97
N SER A 14 16.12 -1.84 -4.05
CA SER A 14 15.11 -1.25 -4.94
C SER A 14 14.80 0.21 -4.63
N LEU A 15 14.83 0.58 -3.34
CA LEU A 15 14.56 1.95 -2.89
C LEU A 15 15.80 2.84 -2.88
N GLY A 16 17.00 2.25 -2.98
CA GLY A 16 18.23 2.99 -2.79
C GLY A 16 18.45 3.41 -1.35
N GLU A 17 17.97 2.62 -0.39
CA GLU A 17 18.07 2.90 1.04
C GLU A 17 18.84 1.80 1.77
N ALA A 18 19.30 2.11 2.99
CA ALA A 18 19.92 1.10 3.85
C ALA A 18 18.86 0.14 4.40
N PRO A 19 19.17 -1.15 4.60
CA PRO A 19 18.22 -2.10 5.21
C PRO A 19 17.69 -1.63 6.57
N SER A 20 18.52 -0.92 7.35
CA SER A 20 18.10 -0.36 8.65
C SER A 20 16.98 0.67 8.49
N ALA A 21 17.02 1.49 7.44
CA ALA A 21 15.96 2.47 7.16
C ALA A 21 14.65 1.76 6.80
N VAL A 22 14.71 0.71 5.98
CA VAL A 22 13.54 -0.08 5.60
C VAL A 22 12.92 -0.73 6.84
N ARG A 23 13.76 -1.30 7.71
CA ARG A 23 13.30 -1.91 8.96
C ARG A 23 12.62 -0.90 9.86
N TYR A 24 13.22 0.28 10.00
CA TYR A 24 12.67 1.37 10.83
C TYR A 24 11.30 1.81 10.30
N TRP A 25 11.20 2.07 9.00
CA TRP A 25 9.93 2.45 8.38
C TRP A 25 8.87 1.34 8.48
N SER A 26 9.28 0.09 8.29
CA SER A 26 8.39 -1.06 8.42
C SER A 26 7.81 -1.16 9.83
N ASN A 27 8.60 -0.88 10.86
CA ASN A 27 8.14 -0.86 12.23
C ASN A 27 7.23 0.33 12.54
N TYR A 28 7.63 1.52 12.09
CA TYR A 28 6.87 2.74 12.34
C TYR A 28 5.51 2.72 11.65
N PHE A 29 5.49 2.24 10.40
CA PHE A 29 4.28 2.20 9.58
C PHE A 29 3.63 0.81 9.57
N ASP A 30 3.71 0.08 10.68
CA ASP A 30 3.20 -1.29 10.82
C ASP A 30 1.69 -1.40 10.53
N ARG A 31 0.96 -0.31 10.64
CA ARG A 31 -0.46 -0.24 10.28
C ARG A 31 -0.68 -0.43 8.77
N PHE A 32 0.26 0.03 7.95
CA PHE A 32 0.17 0.01 6.50
C PHE A 32 1.05 -1.04 5.84
N ILE A 33 2.11 -1.48 6.54
CA ILE A 33 3.12 -2.40 6.02
C ILE A 33 3.12 -3.63 6.90
N LYS A 34 2.65 -4.76 6.35
CA LYS A 34 2.52 -6.02 7.10
C LYS A 34 3.27 -7.13 6.39
N PRO A 35 4.61 -7.17 6.51
CA PRO A 35 5.40 -8.22 5.86
C PRO A 35 5.12 -9.58 6.48
N ALA A 36 5.22 -10.63 5.66
CA ALA A 36 5.23 -12.00 6.16
C ALA A 36 6.57 -12.28 6.83
N ARG A 37 6.66 -13.36 7.57
CA ARG A 37 7.90 -13.82 8.18
C ARG A 37 8.17 -15.25 7.75
N ASN A 38 9.44 -15.56 7.45
CA ASN A 38 9.83 -16.94 7.16
C ASN A 38 10.11 -17.72 8.46
N ALA A 39 10.49 -18.99 8.32
CA ALA A 39 10.77 -19.86 9.47
C ALA A 39 11.90 -19.33 10.35
N LYS A 40 12.81 -18.52 9.79
CA LYS A 40 13.93 -17.91 10.53
C LYS A 40 13.55 -16.59 11.19
N GLY A 41 12.30 -16.13 11.01
CA GLY A 41 11.85 -14.86 11.56
C GLY A 41 12.21 -13.64 10.72
N ASN A 42 12.78 -13.81 9.54
CA ASN A 42 13.11 -12.73 8.64
C ASN A 42 11.85 -12.20 7.95
N ARG A 43 11.81 -10.89 7.72
CA ARG A 43 10.68 -10.24 7.05
C ARG A 43 10.71 -10.49 5.56
N LEU A 44 9.55 -10.81 4.99
CA LEU A 44 9.34 -10.95 3.55
C LEU A 44 8.24 -9.97 3.14
N PHE A 45 8.57 -9.06 2.25
CA PHE A 45 7.69 -7.96 1.87
C PHE A 45 6.89 -8.31 0.61
N HIS A 46 5.60 -7.98 0.64
CA HIS A 46 4.72 -8.09 -0.53
C HIS A 46 4.95 -6.91 -1.48
N PRO A 47 4.58 -7.02 -2.77
CA PRO A 47 4.65 -5.87 -3.68
C PRO A 47 3.90 -4.64 -3.16
N GLU A 48 2.76 -4.81 -2.50
CA GLU A 48 1.98 -3.72 -1.91
C GLU A 48 2.77 -3.01 -0.81
N ASP A 49 3.53 -3.77 -0.01
CA ASP A 49 4.38 -3.22 1.04
C ASP A 49 5.49 -2.36 0.44
N ILE A 50 6.07 -2.79 -0.67
CA ILE A 50 7.11 -2.04 -1.39
C ILE A 50 6.54 -0.73 -1.93
N ASP A 51 5.34 -0.76 -2.48
CA ASP A 51 4.67 0.46 -2.97
C ASP A 51 4.43 1.44 -1.83
N THR A 52 4.01 0.96 -0.67
CA THR A 52 3.83 1.79 0.52
C THR A 52 5.15 2.40 0.98
N LEU A 53 6.23 1.61 0.99
CA LEU A 53 7.56 2.10 1.35
C LEU A 53 8.07 3.16 0.37
N LYS A 54 7.77 3.02 -0.91
CA LYS A 54 8.08 4.05 -1.92
C LYS A 54 7.34 5.35 -1.63
N GLN A 55 6.06 5.26 -1.23
CA GLN A 55 5.29 6.43 -0.83
C GLN A 55 5.87 7.09 0.42
N VAL A 56 6.26 6.30 1.42
CA VAL A 56 6.92 6.81 2.63
C VAL A 56 8.21 7.55 2.27
N GLN A 57 9.04 6.94 1.42
CA GLN A 57 10.29 7.55 0.96
C GLN A 57 10.03 8.89 0.28
N PHE A 58 9.06 8.95 -0.59
CA PHE A 58 8.68 10.17 -1.30
C PHE A 58 8.22 11.24 -0.32
N LEU A 59 7.31 10.91 0.59
CA LEU A 59 6.75 11.87 1.54
C LEU A 59 7.82 12.41 2.49
N VAL A 60 8.68 11.55 3.00
CA VAL A 60 9.71 11.95 3.97
C VAL A 60 10.88 12.66 3.30
N LYS A 61 11.42 12.11 2.21
CA LYS A 61 12.64 12.61 1.59
C LYS A 61 12.40 13.67 0.51
N LYS A 62 11.33 13.54 -0.27
CA LYS A 62 11.05 14.50 -1.35
C LYS A 62 10.18 15.66 -0.87
N GLN A 63 9.16 15.38 -0.06
CA GLN A 63 8.27 16.42 0.45
C GLN A 63 8.67 16.92 1.84
N GLY A 64 9.63 16.27 2.48
CA GLY A 64 10.15 16.73 3.77
C GLY A 64 9.17 16.58 4.93
N LEU A 65 8.19 15.68 4.82
CA LEU A 65 7.22 15.45 5.90
C LEU A 65 7.88 14.71 7.07
N THR A 66 7.36 14.96 8.26
CA THR A 66 7.70 14.14 9.43
C THR A 66 7.10 12.75 9.27
N LEU A 67 7.57 11.78 10.07
CA LEU A 67 6.98 10.44 10.07
C LEU A 67 5.50 10.48 10.43
N GLU A 68 5.13 11.32 11.40
CA GLU A 68 3.73 11.52 11.79
C GLU A 68 2.89 12.10 10.64
N GLY A 69 3.43 13.09 9.94
CA GLY A 69 2.78 13.69 8.77
C GLY A 69 2.62 12.69 7.63
N ALA A 70 3.64 11.87 7.39
CA ALA A 70 3.59 10.82 6.38
C ALA A 70 2.53 9.76 6.74
N SER A 71 2.46 9.37 8.02
CA SER A 71 1.45 8.42 8.50
C SER A 71 0.03 8.96 8.30
N ALA A 72 -0.21 10.22 8.64
CA ALA A 72 -1.51 10.87 8.44
C ALA A 72 -1.89 10.91 6.96
N ARG A 73 -0.94 11.19 6.09
CA ARG A 73 -1.15 11.22 4.64
C ARG A 73 -1.51 9.85 4.08
N LEU A 74 -0.80 8.80 4.51
CA LEU A 74 -1.11 7.43 4.10
C LEU A 74 -2.51 7.01 4.57
N ALA A 75 -2.91 7.37 5.78
CA ALA A 75 -4.24 7.06 6.30
C ALA A 75 -5.32 7.74 5.47
N GLU A 76 -5.11 8.99 5.08
CA GLU A 76 -6.03 9.75 4.23
C GLU A 76 -6.15 9.12 2.84
N ASP A 77 -5.02 8.75 2.23
CA ASP A 77 -5.00 8.11 0.92
C ASP A 77 -5.72 6.77 0.94
N HIS A 78 -5.55 5.96 1.99
CA HIS A 78 -6.28 4.70 2.15
C HIS A 78 -7.79 4.92 2.21
N ARG A 79 -8.25 5.88 2.99
CA ARG A 79 -9.67 6.20 3.08
C ARG A 79 -10.24 6.67 1.76
N SER A 80 -9.49 7.47 1.02
CA SER A 80 -9.88 7.96 -0.29
C SER A 80 -10.04 6.81 -1.30
N VAL A 81 -9.11 5.87 -1.32
CA VAL A 81 -9.17 4.69 -2.19
C VAL A 81 -10.38 3.82 -1.84
N GLU A 82 -10.61 3.53 -0.56
CA GLU A 82 -11.77 2.77 -0.11
C GLU A 82 -13.08 3.43 -0.53
N SER A 83 -13.21 4.74 -0.37
CA SER A 83 -14.37 5.50 -0.82
C SER A 83 -14.59 5.37 -2.33
N ARG A 84 -13.54 5.46 -3.12
CA ARG A 84 -13.61 5.33 -4.58
C ARG A 84 -14.08 3.93 -4.99
N VAL A 85 -13.55 2.89 -4.35
CA VAL A 85 -13.94 1.51 -4.61
C VAL A 85 -15.42 1.30 -4.30
N LYS A 86 -15.89 1.77 -3.16
CA LYS A 86 -17.30 1.69 -2.78
C LYS A 86 -18.20 2.42 -3.77
N ALA A 87 -17.81 3.60 -4.22
CA ALA A 87 -18.57 4.37 -5.20
C ALA A 87 -18.66 3.64 -6.54
N LEU A 88 -17.56 3.01 -7.00
CA LEU A 88 -17.54 2.24 -8.23
C LEU A 88 -18.43 1.00 -8.13
N GLU A 89 -18.42 0.31 -7.01
CA GLU A 89 -19.31 -0.84 -6.78
C GLU A 89 -20.78 -0.43 -6.82
N SER A 90 -21.15 0.68 -6.20
CA SER A 90 -22.50 1.25 -6.25
C SER A 90 -22.92 1.58 -7.67
N LEU A 91 -22.05 2.20 -8.45
CA LEU A 91 -22.33 2.55 -9.85
C LEU A 91 -22.53 1.31 -10.70
N LYS A 92 -21.75 0.26 -10.50
CA LYS A 92 -21.92 -1.01 -11.21
C LYS A 92 -23.25 -1.64 -10.90
N SER A 93 -23.67 -1.64 -9.64
CA SER A 93 -24.96 -2.17 -9.20
C SER A 93 -26.12 -1.41 -9.85
N ILE A 94 -26.06 -0.08 -9.87
CA ILE A 94 -27.08 0.76 -10.51
C ILE A 94 -27.17 0.47 -12.00
N ARG A 95 -26.04 0.34 -12.70
CA ARG A 95 -26.02 0.01 -14.13
C ARG A 95 -26.67 -1.35 -14.41
N ALA A 96 -26.37 -2.35 -13.60
CA ALA A 96 -26.95 -3.68 -13.74
C ALA A 96 -28.48 -3.62 -13.60
N GLN A 97 -29.00 -2.90 -12.63
CA GLN A 97 -30.43 -2.70 -12.42
C GLN A 97 -31.10 -2.00 -13.60
N LEU A 98 -30.47 -0.96 -14.15
CA LEU A 98 -30.99 -0.24 -15.31
C LEU A 98 -31.05 -1.12 -16.55
N VAL A 99 -30.04 -1.96 -16.76
CA VAL A 99 -30.02 -2.90 -17.90
C VAL A 99 -31.14 -3.92 -17.78
N GLU A 100 -31.41 -4.46 -16.59
CA GLU A 100 -32.49 -5.39 -16.36
C GLU A 100 -33.87 -4.75 -16.62
N VAL A 101 -34.07 -3.52 -16.17
CA VAL A 101 -35.29 -2.77 -16.42
C VAL A 101 -35.54 -2.59 -17.92
N ARG A 102 -34.49 -2.25 -18.68
CA ARG A 102 -34.58 -2.11 -20.13
C ARG A 102 -34.94 -3.42 -20.82
N LYS A 103 -34.40 -4.54 -20.35
CA LYS A 103 -34.75 -5.87 -20.90
C LYS A 103 -36.18 -6.28 -20.60
N ALA A 104 -36.72 -5.83 -19.49
CA ALA A 104 -38.10 -6.11 -19.08
C ALA A 104 -39.12 -5.30 -19.90
N LEU A 105 -38.69 -4.21 -20.51
CA LEU A 105 -39.52 -3.41 -21.38
C LEU A 105 -39.45 -3.86 -22.83
#